data_9df6e08cb28b19d1b088f0d80fed8137
#
_entry.id   9df6e08cb28b19d1b088f0d80fed8137
#
_cell.length_a   1.000
_cell.length_b   1.000
_cell.length_c   1.000
_cell.angle_alpha   90.00
_cell.angle_beta   90.00
_cell.angle_gamma   90.00
#
_symmetry.space_group_name_H-M   'P 1'
#
loop_
_entity.id
_entity.type
_entity.pdbx_description
1 polymer ?
#
loop_
_entity_poly.entity_id
_entity_poly.type
_entity_poly.pdbx_seq_one_letter_code
_entity_poly.pdbx_strand_id
1 'polypeptide(L)'
;MASYEENPQGISQADMIVAIPSYNEAEMIGYVASQASQGLAEYFGHSRSVLINCDNHSLDGTREAFMSVPTAIPKIYLATPPNTPGKGNNLRNLFEKVRDLGAKVVVVVDADVKSITPQWIKNLAEPMEKGFGFVCPLYVRHKYESTLASTIAYPITRCLYGRRVRQPLAGDFGFQGQLADKFLQCPVWTESSQNHGINIWMSTVAINARLPICQSFMGGPKVHRNEDPFAQLTALFHQVVGTIFDLMGVYSDFWRQVKWSKPTAIFGVSGEDVESPPVMGINENRLHERFTSGFEDYLDLWQQIFDQSVIHKLQEMRGLGMQQFSFPIQTWVNILFDAAVAYHQVSAPDRSTLLDALLPIYMGKVLAFVRKTERVSVQQAEELVENECMVFEETKPYLLSKWDGR
;
A
#
# COMPACT_ATOMS: atom_id res chain seq x y z
N MET A 1 -14.61 23.90 -5.24
CA MET A 1 -14.52 24.71 -4.01
C MET A 1 -13.13 24.51 -3.46
N ALA A 2 -12.54 25.53 -2.83
CA ALA A 2 -11.21 25.41 -2.21
C ALA A 2 -11.25 24.49 -0.98
N SER A 3 -10.12 23.89 -0.64
CA SER A 3 -9.89 23.21 0.64
C SER A 3 -10.08 24.22 1.79
N TYR A 4 -10.55 23.73 2.94
CA TYR A 4 -10.60 24.55 4.16
C TYR A 4 -9.30 24.38 4.94
N GLU A 5 -8.74 25.49 5.39
CA GLU A 5 -7.51 25.52 6.20
C GLU A 5 -7.71 26.28 7.50
N GLU A 6 -7.20 25.72 8.60
CA GLU A 6 -7.04 26.40 9.87
C GLU A 6 -5.56 26.38 10.25
N ASN A 7 -4.94 27.55 10.31
CA ASN A 7 -3.51 27.77 10.54
C ASN A 7 -3.35 28.90 11.57
N PRO A 8 -3.59 28.63 12.85
CA PRO A 8 -3.65 29.68 13.88
C PRO A 8 -2.31 30.38 14.13
N GLN A 9 -1.18 29.72 13.82
CA GLN A 9 0.16 30.29 13.95
C GLN A 9 0.65 30.99 12.67
N GLY A 10 -0.14 31.02 11.60
CA GLY A 10 0.20 31.71 10.36
C GLY A 10 1.45 31.12 9.66
N ILE A 11 1.63 29.80 9.72
CA ILE A 11 2.80 29.13 9.13
C ILE A 11 2.74 29.25 7.61
N SER A 12 3.74 29.87 7.03
CA SER A 12 3.90 30.09 5.57
C SER A 12 5.11 29.35 4.97
N GLN A 13 5.99 28.78 5.79
CA GLN A 13 7.15 28.00 5.38
C GLN A 13 7.45 26.91 6.40
N ALA A 14 7.85 25.74 5.93
CA ALA A 14 8.31 24.65 6.78
C ALA A 14 9.45 23.89 6.08
N ASP A 15 10.44 23.42 6.84
CA ASP A 15 11.47 22.53 6.32
C ASP A 15 11.02 21.07 6.41
N MET A 16 10.23 20.74 7.45
CA MET A 16 9.74 19.39 7.71
C MET A 16 8.24 19.38 8.04
N ILE A 17 7.52 18.44 7.46
CA ILE A 17 6.10 18.18 7.71
C ILE A 17 5.93 16.77 8.25
N VAL A 18 5.16 16.61 9.32
CA VAL A 18 4.52 15.34 9.64
C VAL A 18 3.03 15.48 9.38
N ALA A 19 2.52 14.70 8.44
CA ALA A 19 1.13 14.72 8.03
C ALA A 19 0.37 13.50 8.56
N ILE A 20 -0.86 13.71 9.01
CA ILE A 20 -1.73 12.71 9.58
C ILE A 20 -3.05 12.75 8.79
N PRO A 21 -3.19 11.94 7.72
CA PRO A 21 -4.47 11.82 7.02
C PRO A 21 -5.51 11.14 7.90
N SER A 22 -6.71 11.68 7.97
CA SER A 22 -7.77 11.20 8.88
C SER A 22 -9.14 11.15 8.23
N TYR A 23 -9.99 10.27 8.77
CA TYR A 23 -11.42 10.24 8.58
C TYR A 23 -12.09 9.55 9.79
N ASN A 24 -12.79 10.31 10.63
CA ASN A 24 -13.43 9.84 11.86
C ASN A 24 -12.45 9.17 12.85
N GLU A 25 -11.42 9.93 13.25
CA GLU A 25 -10.34 9.49 14.12
C GLU A 25 -10.20 10.31 15.42
N ALA A 26 -11.30 10.88 15.91
CA ALA A 26 -11.30 11.72 17.12
C ALA A 26 -10.66 11.02 18.33
N GLU A 27 -10.83 9.69 18.45
CA GLU A 27 -10.31 8.89 19.57
C GLU A 27 -8.78 8.80 19.58
N MET A 28 -8.15 8.74 18.39
CA MET A 28 -6.72 8.41 18.27
C MET A 28 -5.85 9.55 17.79
N ILE A 29 -6.38 10.48 17.01
CA ILE A 29 -5.58 11.51 16.34
C ILE A 29 -4.77 12.37 17.31
N GLY A 30 -5.31 12.66 18.49
CA GLY A 30 -4.61 13.40 19.55
C GLY A 30 -3.36 12.68 20.03
N TYR A 31 -3.45 11.37 20.24
CA TYR A 31 -2.31 10.53 20.62
C TYR A 31 -1.24 10.51 19.51
N VAL A 32 -1.65 10.25 18.28
CA VAL A 32 -0.74 10.21 17.11
C VAL A 32 -0.03 11.56 16.93
N ALA A 33 -0.77 12.67 17.02
CA ALA A 33 -0.21 14.02 16.92
C ALA A 33 0.78 14.32 18.06
N SER A 34 0.52 13.87 19.27
CA SER A 34 1.43 14.01 20.42
C SER A 34 2.75 13.26 20.18
N GLN A 35 2.69 11.99 19.75
CA GLN A 35 3.88 11.19 19.44
C GLN A 35 4.70 11.79 18.28
N ALA A 36 4.01 12.26 17.24
CA ALA A 36 4.65 12.92 16.11
C ALA A 36 5.32 14.23 16.52
N SER A 37 4.66 15.04 17.35
CA SER A 37 5.23 16.28 17.90
C SER A 37 6.47 16.02 18.74
N GLN A 38 6.42 15.01 19.61
CA GLN A 38 7.57 14.61 20.42
C GLN A 38 8.75 14.18 19.55
N GLY A 39 8.49 13.35 18.51
CA GLY A 39 9.54 12.90 17.59
C GLY A 39 10.20 14.06 16.83
N LEU A 40 9.42 15.04 16.37
CA LEU A 40 9.96 16.23 15.72
C LEU A 40 10.78 17.07 16.70
N ALA A 41 10.31 17.29 17.91
CA ALA A 41 11.02 18.08 18.92
C ALA A 41 12.32 17.39 19.37
N GLU A 42 12.31 16.08 19.56
CA GLU A 42 13.45 15.32 20.06
C GLU A 42 14.55 15.15 19.02
N TYR A 43 14.19 14.81 17.78
CA TYR A 43 15.17 14.43 16.75
C TYR A 43 15.46 15.55 15.73
N PHE A 44 14.54 16.50 15.56
CA PHE A 44 14.58 17.53 14.51
C PHE A 44 14.31 18.94 15.04
N GLY A 45 14.61 19.19 16.32
CA GLY A 45 14.37 20.49 16.98
C GLY A 45 15.07 21.71 16.33
N HIS A 46 16.02 21.47 15.43
CA HIS A 46 16.71 22.51 14.64
C HIS A 46 15.94 22.89 13.36
N SER A 47 14.93 22.13 12.96
CA SER A 47 14.14 22.32 11.74
C SER A 47 12.87 23.09 12.00
N ARG A 48 12.44 23.92 11.05
CA ARG A 48 11.10 24.53 11.07
C ARG A 48 10.08 23.45 10.71
N SER A 49 9.51 22.86 11.73
CA SER A 49 8.60 21.72 11.58
C SER A 49 7.14 22.14 11.77
N VAL A 50 6.22 21.42 11.11
CA VAL A 50 4.77 21.59 11.26
C VAL A 50 4.06 20.23 11.24
N LEU A 51 3.02 20.08 12.08
CA LEU A 51 2.08 18.97 12.02
C LEU A 51 0.90 19.37 11.18
N ILE A 52 0.52 18.52 10.23
CA ILE A 52 -0.66 18.77 9.37
C ILE A 52 -1.63 17.61 9.52
N ASN A 53 -2.84 17.88 10.00
CA ASN A 53 -3.94 16.94 9.86
C ASN A 53 -4.60 17.18 8.50
N CYS A 54 -4.62 16.14 7.65
CA CYS A 54 -5.34 16.15 6.37
C CYS A 54 -6.65 15.39 6.55
N ASP A 55 -7.75 16.10 6.73
CA ASP A 55 -9.02 15.51 7.10
C ASP A 55 -9.99 15.39 5.93
N ASN A 56 -10.76 14.32 5.90
CA ASN A 56 -11.78 14.06 4.90
C ASN A 56 -13.19 14.38 5.40
N HIS A 57 -13.37 15.58 5.98
CA HIS A 57 -14.65 16.05 6.55
C HIS A 57 -15.20 15.14 7.63
N SER A 58 -14.38 14.79 8.62
CA SER A 58 -14.82 14.05 9.81
C SER A 58 -15.92 14.77 10.57
N LEU A 59 -16.90 14.00 11.06
CA LEU A 59 -18.05 14.52 11.81
C LEU A 59 -18.01 14.13 13.30
N ASP A 60 -17.01 13.38 13.71
CA ASP A 60 -16.88 12.78 15.06
C ASP A 60 -16.11 13.66 16.06
N GLY A 61 -15.64 14.85 15.64
CA GLY A 61 -14.79 15.71 16.48
C GLY A 61 -13.28 15.53 16.24
N THR A 62 -12.86 14.86 15.16
CA THR A 62 -11.45 14.67 14.79
C THR A 62 -10.68 15.99 14.75
N ARG A 63 -11.25 17.05 14.14
CA ARG A 63 -10.63 18.37 14.06
C ARG A 63 -10.35 18.94 15.45
N GLU A 64 -11.34 18.94 16.32
CA GLU A 64 -11.25 19.45 17.69
C GLU A 64 -10.22 18.65 18.50
N ALA A 65 -10.20 17.32 18.38
CA ALA A 65 -9.24 16.45 19.04
C ALA A 65 -7.82 16.76 18.58
N PHE A 66 -7.58 16.95 17.28
CA PHE A 66 -6.27 17.33 16.76
C PHE A 66 -5.83 18.72 17.23
N MET A 67 -6.72 19.71 17.11
CA MET A 67 -6.38 21.10 17.40
C MET A 67 -6.19 21.38 18.90
N SER A 68 -6.90 20.67 19.78
CA SER A 68 -6.84 20.86 21.23
C SER A 68 -5.65 20.18 21.91
N VAL A 69 -5.10 19.08 21.35
CA VAL A 69 -3.98 18.37 21.99
C VAL A 69 -2.75 19.29 22.09
N PRO A 70 -2.09 19.39 23.27
CA PRO A 70 -0.88 20.19 23.41
C PRO A 70 0.27 19.58 22.60
N THR A 71 0.92 20.38 21.78
CA THR A 71 2.10 19.98 20.98
C THR A 71 3.19 21.04 21.06
N ALA A 72 4.45 20.63 21.04
CA ALA A 72 5.59 21.55 20.93
C ALA A 72 5.75 22.13 19.52
N ILE A 73 5.15 21.48 18.52
CA ILE A 73 5.22 21.81 17.11
C ILE A 73 3.93 22.50 16.66
N PRO A 74 4.00 23.57 15.85
CA PRO A 74 2.82 24.22 15.28
C PRO A 74 1.94 23.24 14.47
N LYS A 75 0.64 23.54 14.41
CA LYS A 75 -0.35 22.69 13.74
C LYS A 75 -1.09 23.43 12.64
N ILE A 76 -1.40 22.70 11.57
CA ILE A 76 -2.32 23.12 10.52
C ILE A 76 -3.39 22.02 10.38
N TYR A 77 -4.66 22.40 10.41
CA TYR A 77 -5.75 21.53 10.00
C TYR A 77 -6.12 21.86 8.55
N LEU A 78 -6.21 20.82 7.72
CA LEU A 78 -6.45 20.95 6.29
C LEU A 78 -7.54 19.96 5.86
N ALA A 79 -8.74 20.45 5.57
CA ALA A 79 -9.81 19.61 5.05
C ALA A 79 -9.80 19.58 3.51
N THR A 80 -10.11 18.42 2.93
CA THR A 80 -10.29 18.26 1.49
C THR A 80 -11.44 19.16 0.98
N PRO A 81 -11.50 19.46 -0.33
CA PRO A 81 -12.68 20.08 -0.88
C PRO A 81 -13.94 19.24 -0.61
N PRO A 82 -15.12 19.85 -0.38
CA PRO A 82 -16.36 19.12 -0.19
C PRO A 82 -16.63 18.11 -1.33
N ASN A 83 -17.21 16.96 -0.99
CA ASN A 83 -17.53 15.88 -1.95
C ASN A 83 -16.32 15.24 -2.64
N THR A 84 -15.15 15.28 -2.02
CA THR A 84 -13.94 14.59 -2.48
C THR A 84 -13.47 13.55 -1.44
N PRO A 85 -14.24 12.45 -1.24
CA PRO A 85 -13.89 11.43 -0.26
C PRO A 85 -12.64 10.65 -0.68
N GLY A 86 -11.98 10.04 0.31
CA GLY A 86 -10.90 9.09 0.12
C GLY A 86 -9.52 9.55 0.57
N LYS A 87 -8.73 8.59 1.07
CA LYS A 87 -7.37 8.82 1.58
C LYS A 87 -6.46 9.47 0.53
N GLY A 88 -6.58 9.06 -0.75
CA GLY A 88 -5.81 9.64 -1.83
C GLY A 88 -6.09 11.14 -2.00
N ASN A 89 -7.35 11.56 -1.90
CA ASN A 89 -7.72 12.97 -1.98
C ASN A 89 -7.16 13.78 -0.79
N ASN A 90 -7.12 13.21 0.42
CA ASN A 90 -6.41 13.82 1.56
C ASN A 90 -4.94 14.06 1.23
N LEU A 91 -4.27 13.06 0.68
CA LEU A 91 -2.85 13.15 0.35
C LEU A 91 -2.59 14.10 -0.84
N ARG A 92 -3.49 14.16 -1.83
CA ARG A 92 -3.36 15.15 -2.90
C ARG A 92 -3.41 16.58 -2.37
N ASN A 93 -4.33 16.86 -1.46
CA ASN A 93 -4.43 18.15 -0.78
C ASN A 93 -3.15 18.46 0.04
N LEU A 94 -2.58 17.43 0.69
CA LEU A 94 -1.28 17.54 1.34
C LEU A 94 -0.15 17.87 0.35
N PHE A 95 -0.09 17.23 -0.83
CA PHE A 95 0.98 17.49 -1.80
C PHE A 95 0.97 18.93 -2.28
N GLU A 96 -0.20 19.53 -2.47
CA GLU A 96 -0.32 20.96 -2.77
C GLU A 96 0.23 21.82 -1.61
N LYS A 97 -0.13 21.48 -0.37
CA LYS A 97 0.36 22.19 0.83
C LYS A 97 1.85 22.02 1.06
N VAL A 98 2.44 20.86 0.76
CA VAL A 98 3.89 20.60 0.81
C VAL A 98 4.64 21.55 -0.11
N ARG A 99 4.15 21.72 -1.34
CA ARG A 99 4.72 22.66 -2.31
C ARG A 99 4.59 24.11 -1.84
N ASP A 100 3.43 24.50 -1.33
CA ASP A 100 3.17 25.87 -0.88
C ASP A 100 4.05 26.26 0.31
N LEU A 101 4.31 25.33 1.24
CA LEU A 101 5.20 25.56 2.39
C LEU A 101 6.70 25.42 2.04
N GLY A 102 7.03 24.91 0.84
CA GLY A 102 8.42 24.67 0.43
C GLY A 102 9.13 23.60 1.26
N ALA A 103 8.39 22.60 1.74
CA ALA A 103 8.95 21.59 2.63
C ALA A 103 9.96 20.70 1.93
N LYS A 104 11.02 20.31 2.64
CA LYS A 104 12.08 19.43 2.13
C LYS A 104 11.84 17.98 2.48
N VAL A 105 11.33 17.74 3.69
CA VAL A 105 11.08 16.41 4.26
C VAL A 105 9.62 16.31 4.67
N VAL A 106 8.97 15.26 4.24
CA VAL A 106 7.57 14.95 4.58
C VAL A 106 7.48 13.53 5.11
N VAL A 107 6.89 13.39 6.27
CA VAL A 107 6.52 12.09 6.86
C VAL A 107 5.00 12.01 6.91
N VAL A 108 4.44 10.91 6.50
CA VAL A 108 3.00 10.60 6.66
C VAL A 108 2.86 9.44 7.63
N VAL A 109 1.94 9.55 8.56
CA VAL A 109 1.57 8.49 9.52
C VAL A 109 0.05 8.36 9.60
N ASP A 110 -0.46 7.13 9.66
CA ASP A 110 -1.89 6.88 9.79
C ASP A 110 -2.42 7.39 11.13
N ALA A 111 -3.66 7.88 11.14
CA ALA A 111 -4.26 8.55 12.30
C ALA A 111 -4.71 7.59 13.42
N ASP A 112 -4.82 6.28 13.14
CA ASP A 112 -5.37 5.25 14.03
C ASP A 112 -4.31 4.30 14.62
N VAL A 113 -3.03 4.63 14.49
CA VAL A 113 -1.92 3.74 14.89
C VAL A 113 -1.64 3.85 16.39
N LYS A 114 -1.86 2.76 17.12
CA LYS A 114 -1.56 2.64 18.57
C LYS A 114 -0.07 2.45 18.87
N SER A 115 0.65 1.82 17.95
CA SER A 115 2.07 1.47 18.15
C SER A 115 3.05 2.57 17.74
N ILE A 116 2.57 3.73 17.28
CA ILE A 116 3.43 4.85 16.91
C ILE A 116 4.25 5.34 18.10
N THR A 117 5.51 5.63 17.86
CA THR A 117 6.43 6.22 18.84
C THR A 117 7.17 7.42 18.20
N PRO A 118 7.78 8.31 19.00
CA PRO A 118 8.64 9.37 18.48
C PRO A 118 9.74 8.86 17.54
N GLN A 119 10.26 7.66 17.82
CA GLN A 119 11.30 7.01 16.99
C GLN A 119 10.83 6.72 15.56
N TRP A 120 9.52 6.49 15.31
CA TRP A 120 9.01 6.30 13.96
C TRP A 120 9.23 7.52 13.07
N ILE A 121 9.07 8.73 13.64
CA ILE A 121 9.30 9.98 12.91
C ILE A 121 10.75 10.06 12.48
N LYS A 122 11.69 9.73 13.39
CA LYS A 122 13.11 9.66 13.06
C LYS A 122 13.38 8.63 11.97
N ASN A 123 12.85 7.41 12.13
CA ASN A 123 13.11 6.31 11.21
C ASN A 123 12.61 6.62 9.79
N LEU A 124 11.52 7.38 9.64
CA LEU A 124 10.99 7.77 8.35
C LEU A 124 11.65 9.04 7.78
N ALA A 125 12.14 9.95 8.62
CA ALA A 125 12.70 11.23 8.18
C ALA A 125 14.21 11.19 7.93
N GLU A 126 14.99 10.59 8.84
CA GLU A 126 16.45 10.58 8.81
C GLU A 126 17.06 10.06 7.49
N PRO A 127 16.53 9.01 6.84
CA PRO A 127 17.09 8.56 5.57
C PRO A 127 17.04 9.62 4.47
N MET A 128 16.07 10.54 4.51
CA MET A 128 15.98 11.63 3.51
C MET A 128 17.12 12.63 3.67
N GLU A 129 17.61 12.87 4.88
CA GLU A 129 18.82 13.69 5.13
C GLU A 129 20.08 13.02 4.56
N LYS A 130 20.04 11.70 4.39
CA LYS A 130 21.11 10.90 3.76
C LYS A 130 20.95 10.77 2.23
N GLY A 131 20.01 11.51 1.63
CA GLY A 131 19.82 11.61 0.19
C GLY A 131 18.80 10.64 -0.40
N PHE A 132 18.04 9.88 0.42
CA PHE A 132 16.93 9.08 -0.08
C PHE A 132 15.73 9.96 -0.39
N GLY A 133 15.07 9.68 -1.53
CA GLY A 133 13.91 10.45 -1.98
C GLY A 133 12.58 9.91 -1.47
N PHE A 134 12.52 8.58 -1.16
CA PHE A 134 11.33 7.94 -0.64
C PHE A 134 11.71 6.83 0.34
N VAL A 135 11.00 6.76 1.46
CA VAL A 135 11.23 5.83 2.56
C VAL A 135 9.98 5.03 2.82
N CYS A 136 10.05 3.72 2.62
CA CYS A 136 8.97 2.79 2.97
C CYS A 136 9.24 2.22 4.37
N PRO A 137 8.23 2.05 5.21
CA PRO A 137 8.42 1.38 6.49
C PRO A 137 8.62 -0.12 6.29
N LEU A 138 9.26 -0.74 7.26
CA LEU A 138 9.39 -2.18 7.38
C LEU A 138 8.98 -2.57 8.81
N TYR A 139 7.76 -3.06 8.95
CA TYR A 139 7.19 -3.54 10.20
C TYR A 139 7.41 -5.03 10.38
N VAL A 140 7.42 -5.49 11.61
CA VAL A 140 7.24 -6.89 11.92
C VAL A 140 5.77 -7.24 11.73
N ARG A 141 5.47 -8.20 10.85
CA ARG A 141 4.10 -8.57 10.51
C ARG A 141 3.85 -10.05 10.74
N HIS A 142 2.63 -10.36 11.12
CA HIS A 142 2.18 -11.74 11.07
C HIS A 142 2.13 -12.20 9.60
N LYS A 143 2.49 -13.48 9.33
CA LYS A 143 2.56 -14.02 7.95
C LYS A 143 1.25 -13.92 7.16
N TYR A 144 0.10 -13.78 7.83
CA TYR A 144 -1.21 -13.62 7.20
C TYR A 144 -1.68 -12.16 7.14
N GLU A 145 -0.95 -11.27 7.76
CA GLU A 145 -1.23 -9.85 7.67
C GLU A 145 -0.84 -9.35 6.27
N SER A 146 -1.76 -8.60 5.64
CA SER A 146 -1.52 -8.03 4.31
C SER A 146 -1.15 -9.08 3.23
N THR A 147 -1.94 -10.15 3.11
CA THR A 147 -1.77 -11.17 2.05
C THR A 147 -1.78 -10.55 0.65
N LEU A 148 -2.52 -9.44 0.45
CA LEU A 148 -2.54 -8.68 -0.79
C LEU A 148 -1.15 -8.09 -1.12
N ALA A 149 -0.42 -7.61 -0.11
CA ALA A 149 0.96 -7.17 -0.30
C ALA A 149 1.87 -8.35 -0.65
N SER A 150 1.76 -9.47 0.07
CA SER A 150 2.66 -10.62 -0.10
C SER A 150 2.43 -11.40 -1.41
N THR A 151 1.19 -11.45 -1.90
CA THR A 151 0.85 -12.29 -3.07
C THR A 151 0.65 -11.53 -4.37
N ILE A 152 0.51 -10.19 -4.31
CA ILE A 152 0.29 -9.34 -5.49
C ILE A 152 1.24 -8.13 -5.50
N ALA A 153 1.09 -7.20 -4.55
CA ALA A 153 1.73 -5.89 -4.68
C ALA A 153 3.26 -5.96 -4.61
N TYR A 154 3.84 -6.72 -3.69
CA TYR A 154 5.29 -6.90 -3.61
C TYR A 154 5.85 -7.67 -4.80
N PRO A 155 5.30 -8.85 -5.19
CA PRO A 155 5.76 -9.55 -6.39
C PRO A 155 5.70 -8.71 -7.66
N ILE A 156 4.61 -7.98 -7.89
CA ILE A 156 4.46 -7.09 -9.05
C ILE A 156 5.46 -5.92 -8.99
N THR A 157 5.61 -5.25 -7.85
CA THR A 157 6.58 -4.16 -7.67
C THR A 157 8.00 -4.65 -7.97
N ARG A 158 8.35 -5.82 -7.46
CA ARG A 158 9.65 -6.43 -7.66
C ARG A 158 9.87 -6.81 -9.13
N CYS A 159 8.92 -7.51 -9.74
CA CYS A 159 9.00 -7.99 -11.12
C CYS A 159 9.03 -6.84 -12.13
N LEU A 160 8.11 -5.87 -11.99
CA LEU A 160 7.93 -4.83 -12.99
C LEU A 160 8.85 -3.63 -12.77
N TYR A 161 8.97 -3.17 -11.53
CA TYR A 161 9.72 -1.93 -11.24
C TYR A 161 11.12 -2.18 -10.70
N GLY A 162 11.51 -3.44 -10.50
CA GLY A 162 12.88 -3.84 -10.18
C GLY A 162 13.33 -3.40 -8.78
N ARG A 163 12.40 -3.23 -7.82
CA ARG A 163 12.70 -2.83 -6.45
C ARG A 163 12.11 -3.78 -5.42
N ARG A 164 12.93 -4.22 -4.48
CA ARG A 164 12.51 -5.09 -3.38
C ARG A 164 12.01 -4.27 -2.21
N VAL A 165 10.86 -3.60 -2.41
CA VAL A 165 10.12 -2.89 -1.36
C VAL A 165 9.11 -3.85 -0.78
N ARG A 166 9.39 -4.41 0.41
CA ARG A 166 8.63 -5.53 0.98
C ARG A 166 7.19 -5.17 1.34
N GLN A 167 6.95 -3.92 1.76
CA GLN A 167 5.64 -3.46 2.20
C GLN A 167 5.18 -2.24 1.37
N PRO A 168 4.93 -2.41 0.06
CA PRO A 168 4.61 -1.29 -0.83
C PRO A 168 3.20 -0.73 -0.61
N LEU A 169 2.37 -1.40 0.20
CA LEU A 169 1.01 -0.97 0.60
C LEU A 169 0.99 -0.26 1.96
N ALA A 170 2.13 -0.01 2.57
CA ALA A 170 2.16 0.67 3.87
C ALA A 170 1.53 2.05 3.80
N GLY A 171 0.82 2.44 4.86
CA GLY A 171 0.16 3.74 4.96
C GLY A 171 1.05 4.84 5.51
N ASP A 172 2.16 4.45 6.16
CA ASP A 172 3.16 5.39 6.66
C ASP A 172 4.37 5.40 5.72
N PHE A 173 4.94 6.55 5.48
CA PHE A 173 6.11 6.71 4.59
C PHE A 173 6.76 8.07 4.78
N GLY A 174 8.00 8.17 4.29
CA GLY A 174 8.70 9.43 4.18
C GLY A 174 8.99 9.77 2.72
N PHE A 175 8.97 11.06 2.36
CA PHE A 175 9.39 11.49 1.02
C PHE A 175 10.01 12.90 1.02
N GLN A 176 10.93 13.14 0.10
CA GLN A 176 11.43 14.49 -0.15
C GLN A 176 10.34 15.34 -0.79
N GLY A 177 10.21 16.61 -0.32
CA GLY A 177 9.14 17.50 -0.76
C GLY A 177 9.03 17.69 -2.28
N GLN A 178 10.15 17.61 -3.01
CA GLN A 178 10.15 17.64 -4.48
C GLN A 178 9.34 16.53 -5.15
N LEU A 179 9.08 15.41 -4.44
CA LEU A 179 8.19 14.35 -4.95
C LEU A 179 6.74 14.79 -5.02
N ALA A 180 6.31 15.79 -4.24
CA ALA A 180 4.95 16.31 -4.30
C ALA A 180 4.57 16.76 -5.72
N ASP A 181 5.49 17.43 -6.44
CA ASP A 181 5.25 17.80 -7.83
C ASP A 181 5.10 16.59 -8.76
N LYS A 182 5.90 15.53 -8.55
CA LYS A 182 5.77 14.28 -9.33
C LYS A 182 4.45 13.57 -9.05
N PHE A 183 4.00 13.58 -7.80
CA PHE A 183 2.69 13.06 -7.42
C PHE A 183 1.57 13.86 -8.07
N LEU A 184 1.61 15.19 -8.01
CA LEU A 184 0.60 16.05 -8.63
C LEU A 184 0.55 15.96 -10.17
N GLN A 185 1.67 15.64 -10.82
CA GLN A 185 1.79 15.51 -12.27
C GLN A 185 1.48 14.10 -12.80
N CYS A 186 1.33 13.10 -11.92
CA CYS A 186 1.03 11.74 -12.36
C CYS A 186 -0.35 11.69 -13.05
N PRO A 187 -0.43 11.15 -14.28
CA PRO A 187 -1.68 11.15 -15.04
C PRO A 187 -2.72 10.15 -14.53
N VAL A 188 -2.31 9.20 -13.67
CA VAL A 188 -3.22 8.23 -13.04
C VAL A 188 -3.82 8.84 -11.79
N TRP A 189 -5.07 9.25 -11.87
CA TRP A 189 -5.86 9.71 -10.74
C TRP A 189 -7.28 9.16 -10.86
N THR A 190 -7.42 7.85 -10.62
CA THR A 190 -8.66 7.08 -10.75
C THR A 190 -9.34 6.94 -9.40
N GLU A 191 -10.58 6.48 -9.38
CA GLU A 191 -11.32 6.20 -8.14
C GLU A 191 -10.51 5.30 -7.19
N SER A 192 -9.81 4.30 -7.74
CA SER A 192 -8.94 3.40 -6.97
C SER A 192 -7.82 4.15 -6.25
N SER A 193 -7.08 5.03 -6.96
CA SER A 193 -5.98 5.80 -6.40
C SER A 193 -6.43 6.95 -5.48
N GLN A 194 -7.66 7.45 -5.65
CA GLN A 194 -8.28 8.42 -4.75
C GLN A 194 -8.59 7.84 -3.36
N ASN A 195 -8.62 6.51 -3.23
CA ASN A 195 -8.88 5.76 -2.00
C ASN A 195 -7.60 5.06 -1.49
N HIS A 196 -7.71 3.82 -1.00
CA HIS A 196 -6.57 3.08 -0.44
C HIS A 196 -5.54 2.61 -1.49
N GLY A 197 -5.86 2.64 -2.78
CA GLY A 197 -4.89 2.44 -3.86
C GLY A 197 -3.74 3.46 -3.87
N ILE A 198 -3.91 4.60 -3.17
CA ILE A 198 -2.88 5.64 -3.06
C ILE A 198 -1.56 5.11 -2.49
N ASN A 199 -1.58 4.13 -1.60
CA ASN A 199 -0.36 3.63 -0.98
C ASN A 199 0.57 2.96 -2.02
N ILE A 200 0.04 2.05 -2.84
CA ILE A 200 0.82 1.44 -3.94
C ILE A 200 1.12 2.45 -5.05
N TRP A 201 0.21 3.38 -5.29
CA TRP A 201 0.40 4.45 -6.25
C TRP A 201 1.63 5.30 -5.91
N MET A 202 1.75 5.76 -4.65
CA MET A 202 2.89 6.58 -4.21
C MET A 202 4.21 5.83 -4.33
N SER A 203 4.27 4.58 -3.87
CA SER A 203 5.46 3.74 -3.98
C SER A 203 5.88 3.57 -5.45
N THR A 204 4.93 3.30 -6.33
CA THR A 204 5.20 3.09 -7.76
C THR A 204 5.64 4.37 -8.45
N VAL A 205 4.96 5.51 -8.19
CA VAL A 205 5.36 6.81 -8.75
C VAL A 205 6.76 7.20 -8.29
N ALA A 206 7.07 7.01 -6.99
CA ALA A 206 8.39 7.31 -6.44
C ALA A 206 9.50 6.46 -7.09
N ILE A 207 9.26 5.17 -7.32
CA ILE A 207 10.20 4.29 -8.05
C ILE A 207 10.44 4.82 -9.47
N ASN A 208 9.37 5.20 -10.17
CA ASN A 208 9.46 5.70 -11.54
C ASN A 208 10.08 7.10 -11.64
N ALA A 209 10.02 7.90 -10.58
CA ALA A 209 10.74 9.17 -10.49
C ALA A 209 12.28 8.98 -10.42
N ARG A 210 12.78 7.74 -10.32
CA ARG A 210 14.20 7.37 -10.26
C ARG A 210 14.98 7.97 -9.09
N LEU A 211 14.29 8.35 -8.02
CA LEU A 211 14.92 8.78 -6.80
C LEU A 211 15.44 7.56 -6.00
N PRO A 212 16.50 7.72 -5.20
CA PRO A 212 16.92 6.69 -4.27
C PRO A 212 15.81 6.33 -3.30
N ILE A 213 15.50 5.03 -3.17
CA ILE A 213 14.47 4.51 -2.26
C ILE A 213 15.12 3.61 -1.23
N CYS A 214 14.66 3.68 0.00
CA CYS A 214 15.03 2.75 1.05
C CYS A 214 13.81 2.25 1.82
N GLN A 215 14.03 1.26 2.64
CA GLN A 215 13.12 0.79 3.67
C GLN A 215 13.67 1.17 5.03
N SER A 216 12.82 1.48 5.99
CA SER A 216 13.24 1.78 7.35
C SER A 216 12.52 0.85 8.32
N PHE A 217 13.31 0.15 9.15
CA PHE A 217 12.77 -0.74 10.17
C PHE A 217 12.11 0.09 11.29
N MET A 218 10.86 -0.24 11.62
CA MET A 218 10.04 0.57 12.52
C MET A 218 10.11 0.12 13.98
N GLY A 219 10.89 -0.92 14.29
CA GLY A 219 11.13 -1.39 15.66
C GLY A 219 10.16 -2.45 16.16
N GLY A 220 9.04 -2.68 15.49
CA GLY A 220 8.03 -3.63 15.95
C GLY A 220 6.83 -3.75 15.00
N PRO A 221 5.74 -4.37 15.47
CA PRO A 221 4.50 -4.49 14.71
C PRO A 221 3.75 -3.15 14.62
N LYS A 222 3.01 -2.98 13.52
CA LYS A 222 2.03 -1.91 13.40
C LYS A 222 0.70 -2.39 13.97
N VAL A 223 0.20 -1.68 14.98
CA VAL A 223 -1.07 -2.01 15.64
C VAL A 223 -2.06 -0.87 15.43
N HIS A 224 -3.18 -1.16 14.79
CA HIS A 224 -4.28 -0.23 14.56
C HIS A 224 -5.33 -0.30 15.68
N ARG A 225 -6.26 0.66 15.68
CA ARG A 225 -7.31 0.74 16.71
C ARG A 225 -8.26 -0.45 16.68
N ASN A 226 -8.82 -0.77 15.53
CA ASN A 226 -9.72 -1.90 15.32
C ASN A 226 -9.64 -2.36 13.87
N GLU A 227 -9.44 -3.65 13.64
CA GLU A 227 -9.51 -4.19 12.29
C GLU A 227 -10.09 -5.60 12.29
N ASP A 228 -11.16 -5.77 11.50
CA ASP A 228 -11.42 -7.04 10.83
C ASP A 228 -10.75 -6.95 9.44
N PRO A 229 -9.63 -7.65 9.21
CA PRO A 229 -8.88 -7.56 7.94
C PRO A 229 -9.71 -7.98 6.72
N PHE A 230 -10.84 -8.66 6.93
CA PHE A 230 -11.70 -9.16 5.88
C PHE A 230 -12.94 -8.28 5.63
N ALA A 231 -13.28 -7.37 6.55
CA ALA A 231 -14.49 -6.54 6.41
C ALA A 231 -14.43 -5.63 5.17
N GLN A 232 -13.25 -5.15 4.81
CA GLN A 232 -13.05 -4.24 3.69
C GLN A 232 -12.25 -4.87 2.53
N LEU A 233 -12.00 -6.19 2.57
CA LEU A 233 -11.09 -6.85 1.63
C LEU A 233 -11.51 -6.68 0.17
N THR A 234 -12.80 -6.73 -0.17
CA THR A 234 -13.29 -6.52 -1.54
C THR A 234 -12.93 -5.12 -2.05
N ALA A 235 -13.27 -4.08 -1.28
CA ALA A 235 -12.95 -2.70 -1.67
C ALA A 235 -11.44 -2.48 -1.77
N LEU A 236 -10.67 -2.97 -0.79
CA LEU A 236 -9.23 -2.87 -0.79
C LEU A 236 -8.59 -3.61 -1.98
N PHE A 237 -9.09 -4.80 -2.33
CA PHE A 237 -8.63 -5.56 -3.49
C PHE A 237 -8.82 -4.75 -4.79
N HIS A 238 -10.04 -4.23 -5.02
CA HIS A 238 -10.34 -3.39 -6.18
C HIS A 238 -9.43 -2.17 -6.26
N GLN A 239 -9.29 -1.46 -5.16
CA GLN A 239 -8.50 -0.22 -5.12
C GLN A 239 -7.01 -0.47 -5.35
N VAL A 240 -6.45 -1.52 -4.76
CA VAL A 240 -5.03 -1.86 -4.90
C VAL A 240 -4.74 -2.46 -6.27
N VAL A 241 -5.50 -3.49 -6.69
CA VAL A 241 -5.24 -4.19 -7.96
C VAL A 241 -5.57 -3.29 -9.16
N GLY A 242 -6.67 -2.55 -9.10
CA GLY A 242 -7.02 -1.55 -10.13
C GLY A 242 -5.92 -0.50 -10.28
N THR A 243 -5.40 0.04 -9.17
CA THR A 243 -4.28 1.00 -9.21
C THR A 243 -3.00 0.39 -9.77
N ILE A 244 -2.67 -0.86 -9.40
CA ILE A 244 -1.52 -1.58 -9.98
C ILE A 244 -1.67 -1.68 -11.50
N PHE A 245 -2.82 -2.11 -11.99
CA PHE A 245 -3.06 -2.26 -13.42
C PHE A 245 -3.06 -0.91 -14.15
N ASP A 246 -3.70 0.13 -13.60
CA ASP A 246 -3.64 1.48 -14.18
C ASP A 246 -2.19 1.96 -14.35
N LEU A 247 -1.35 1.78 -13.32
CA LEU A 247 0.06 2.18 -13.35
C LEU A 247 0.90 1.32 -14.29
N MET A 248 0.55 0.06 -14.50
CA MET A 248 1.20 -0.79 -15.51
C MET A 248 1.04 -0.20 -16.91
N GLY A 249 -0.13 0.38 -17.22
CA GLY A 249 -0.35 1.06 -18.50
C GLY A 249 0.56 2.26 -18.69
N VAL A 250 0.56 3.17 -17.71
CA VAL A 250 1.31 4.44 -17.78
C VAL A 250 2.83 4.24 -17.76
N TYR A 251 3.31 3.28 -16.99
CA TYR A 251 4.74 3.02 -16.86
C TYR A 251 5.25 1.86 -17.71
N SER A 252 4.51 1.50 -18.79
CA SER A 252 4.87 0.36 -19.63
C SER A 252 6.29 0.48 -20.22
N ASP A 253 6.68 1.64 -20.68
CA ASP A 253 8.02 1.87 -21.24
C ASP A 253 9.13 1.68 -20.21
N PHE A 254 8.85 1.98 -18.94
CA PHE A 254 9.82 1.77 -17.87
C PHE A 254 9.94 0.29 -17.51
N TRP A 255 8.83 -0.37 -17.15
CA TRP A 255 8.90 -1.71 -16.60
C TRP A 255 9.27 -2.77 -17.66
N ARG A 256 9.02 -2.53 -18.93
CA ARG A 256 9.46 -3.42 -20.03
C ARG A 256 10.98 -3.54 -20.09
N GLN A 257 11.71 -2.51 -19.69
CA GLN A 257 13.18 -2.49 -19.68
C GLN A 257 13.79 -3.13 -18.44
N VAL A 258 13.02 -3.33 -17.37
CA VAL A 258 13.50 -3.95 -16.13
C VAL A 258 13.67 -5.46 -16.34
N LYS A 259 14.89 -5.95 -16.17
CA LYS A 259 15.22 -7.39 -16.31
C LYS A 259 15.16 -8.12 -14.98
N TRP A 260 15.71 -7.52 -13.90
CA TRP A 260 15.83 -8.10 -12.58
C TRP A 260 15.60 -7.06 -11.48
N SER A 261 15.12 -7.52 -10.34
CA SER A 261 15.03 -6.68 -9.17
C SER A 261 16.39 -6.48 -8.50
N LYS A 262 16.53 -5.34 -7.82
CA LYS A 262 17.70 -5.00 -7.00
C LYS A 262 17.28 -4.90 -5.53
N PRO A 263 18.14 -5.34 -4.60
CA PRO A 263 17.92 -5.08 -3.18
C PRO A 263 17.69 -3.59 -2.92
N THR A 264 16.83 -3.30 -1.95
CA THR A 264 16.55 -1.95 -1.47
C THR A 264 17.27 -1.77 -0.13
N ALA A 265 17.96 -0.66 0.07
CA ALA A 265 18.65 -0.36 1.32
C ALA A 265 17.67 -0.40 2.50
N ILE A 266 18.10 -0.93 3.64
CA ILE A 266 17.33 -0.98 4.88
C ILE A 266 18.05 -0.13 5.92
N PHE A 267 17.31 0.80 6.54
CA PHE A 267 17.75 1.59 7.67
C PHE A 267 17.16 1.02 8.96
N GLY A 268 17.84 1.31 10.06
CA GLY A 268 17.49 0.76 11.37
C GLY A 268 18.01 -0.67 11.55
N VAL A 269 18.15 -1.07 12.79
CA VAL A 269 18.63 -2.40 13.17
C VAL A 269 17.47 -3.16 13.79
N SER A 270 17.23 -4.38 13.33
CA SER A 270 16.41 -5.34 14.04
C SER A 270 17.16 -5.72 15.33
N GLY A 271 16.68 -5.23 16.47
CA GLY A 271 17.19 -5.65 17.80
C GLY A 271 16.81 -7.10 18.09
N GLU A 272 17.50 -7.71 19.08
CA GLU A 272 17.18 -9.08 19.54
C GLU A 272 15.81 -9.17 20.23
N ASP A 273 15.29 -8.07 20.78
CA ASP A 273 14.02 -7.98 21.51
C ASP A 273 12.89 -7.33 20.71
N VAL A 274 12.65 -7.81 19.49
CA VAL A 274 11.53 -7.30 18.67
C VAL A 274 10.23 -7.99 19.09
N GLU A 275 9.22 -7.18 19.42
CA GLU A 275 7.90 -7.67 19.78
C GLU A 275 7.29 -8.50 18.64
N SER A 276 6.74 -9.67 18.98
CA SER A 276 6.06 -10.52 18.03
C SER A 276 4.70 -9.92 17.63
N PRO A 277 4.31 -9.99 16.34
CA PRO A 277 3.03 -9.48 15.91
C PRO A 277 1.88 -10.30 16.54
N PRO A 278 0.70 -9.69 16.73
CA PRO A 278 -0.49 -10.40 17.19
C PRO A 278 -0.80 -11.63 16.34
N VAL A 279 -1.27 -12.70 16.98
CA VAL A 279 -1.70 -13.91 16.25
C VAL A 279 -2.96 -13.61 15.45
N MET A 280 -2.95 -13.98 14.17
CA MET A 280 -4.06 -13.78 13.27
C MET A 280 -4.67 -15.12 12.84
N GLY A 281 -5.97 -15.28 13.07
CA GLY A 281 -6.74 -16.43 12.59
C GLY A 281 -7.33 -16.14 11.20
N ILE A 282 -7.35 -17.16 10.35
CA ILE A 282 -7.97 -17.09 9.01
C ILE A 282 -9.10 -18.11 8.93
N ASN A 283 -10.25 -17.69 8.44
CA ASN A 283 -11.36 -18.59 8.16
C ASN A 283 -11.17 -19.27 6.80
N GLU A 284 -10.52 -20.43 6.80
CA GLU A 284 -10.23 -21.20 5.58
C GLU A 284 -11.49 -21.66 4.85
N ASN A 285 -12.56 -22.02 5.58
CA ASN A 285 -13.82 -22.44 4.97
C ASN A 285 -14.41 -21.30 4.13
N ARG A 286 -14.43 -20.08 4.67
CA ARG A 286 -14.90 -18.90 3.95
C ARG A 286 -14.08 -18.62 2.67
N LEU A 287 -12.75 -18.80 2.74
CA LEU A 287 -11.90 -18.63 1.57
C LEU A 287 -12.21 -19.69 0.50
N HIS A 288 -12.36 -20.94 0.89
CA HIS A 288 -12.69 -22.04 -0.02
C HIS A 288 -14.09 -21.87 -0.66
N GLU A 289 -15.10 -21.52 0.13
CA GLU A 289 -16.45 -21.23 -0.36
C GLU A 289 -16.44 -20.09 -1.39
N ARG A 290 -15.74 -18.99 -1.10
CA ARG A 290 -15.62 -17.88 -2.03
C ARG A 290 -14.90 -18.25 -3.32
N PHE A 291 -13.85 -19.06 -3.25
CA PHE A 291 -13.17 -19.58 -4.44
C PHE A 291 -14.10 -20.46 -5.28
N THR A 292 -14.82 -21.39 -4.64
CA THR A 292 -15.71 -22.33 -5.36
C THR A 292 -16.93 -21.65 -5.95
N SER A 293 -17.54 -20.68 -5.25
CA SER A 293 -18.70 -19.93 -5.77
C SER A 293 -18.35 -19.08 -7.01
N GLY A 294 -17.09 -18.63 -7.11
CA GLY A 294 -16.63 -17.87 -8.27
C GLY A 294 -16.81 -18.59 -9.62
N PHE A 295 -16.85 -19.92 -9.62
CA PHE A 295 -17.13 -20.70 -10.85
C PHE A 295 -18.59 -20.58 -11.32
N GLU A 296 -19.51 -20.32 -10.43
CA GLU A 296 -20.91 -20.12 -10.79
C GLU A 296 -21.13 -18.72 -11.38
N ASP A 297 -20.37 -17.74 -10.85
CA ASP A 297 -20.56 -16.34 -11.20
C ASP A 297 -19.70 -15.90 -12.40
N TYR A 298 -18.47 -16.46 -12.55
CA TYR A 298 -17.45 -15.87 -13.43
C TYR A 298 -16.77 -16.84 -14.40
N LEU A 299 -17.16 -18.12 -14.47
CA LEU A 299 -16.48 -19.09 -15.34
C LEU A 299 -16.44 -18.65 -16.81
N ASP A 300 -17.56 -18.12 -17.33
CA ASP A 300 -17.65 -17.67 -18.72
C ASP A 300 -16.70 -16.49 -18.99
N LEU A 301 -16.55 -15.58 -18.03
CA LEU A 301 -15.60 -14.46 -18.12
C LEU A 301 -14.16 -14.95 -18.03
N TRP A 302 -13.88 -15.90 -17.13
CA TRP A 302 -12.55 -16.49 -17.04
C TRP A 302 -12.12 -17.19 -18.33
N GLN A 303 -13.05 -17.91 -19.00
CA GLN A 303 -12.80 -18.56 -20.29
C GLN A 303 -12.49 -17.56 -21.42
N GLN A 304 -12.96 -16.32 -21.31
CA GLN A 304 -12.66 -15.26 -22.28
C GLN A 304 -11.28 -14.61 -22.00
N ILE A 305 -10.82 -14.59 -20.75
CA ILE A 305 -9.62 -13.87 -20.33
C ILE A 305 -8.40 -14.80 -20.30
N PHE A 306 -8.57 -16.03 -19.78
CA PHE A 306 -7.48 -16.94 -19.50
C PHE A 306 -7.33 -18.02 -20.56
N ASP A 307 -6.09 -18.45 -20.76
CA ASP A 307 -5.80 -19.59 -21.62
C ASP A 307 -6.47 -20.89 -21.08
N GLN A 308 -6.84 -21.80 -21.98
CA GLN A 308 -7.53 -23.04 -21.62
C GLN A 308 -6.78 -23.87 -20.57
N SER A 309 -5.46 -23.83 -20.56
CA SER A 309 -4.63 -24.52 -19.54
C SER A 309 -4.83 -23.94 -18.13
N VAL A 310 -5.05 -22.62 -18.00
CA VAL A 310 -5.38 -21.96 -16.73
C VAL A 310 -6.77 -22.37 -16.26
N ILE A 311 -7.76 -22.38 -17.17
CA ILE A 311 -9.14 -22.81 -16.85
C ILE A 311 -9.13 -24.25 -16.35
N HIS A 312 -8.42 -25.15 -17.03
CA HIS A 312 -8.31 -26.55 -16.59
C HIS A 312 -7.70 -26.66 -15.18
N LYS A 313 -6.64 -25.89 -14.89
CA LYS A 313 -6.05 -25.85 -13.54
C LYS A 313 -7.02 -25.31 -12.47
N LEU A 314 -7.78 -24.27 -12.77
CA LEU A 314 -8.81 -23.75 -11.85
C LEU A 314 -9.88 -24.81 -11.58
N GLN A 315 -10.33 -25.56 -12.61
CA GLN A 315 -11.30 -26.65 -12.46
C GLN A 315 -10.74 -27.84 -11.65
N GLU A 316 -9.47 -28.22 -11.85
CA GLU A 316 -8.79 -29.21 -11.02
C GLU A 316 -8.78 -28.77 -9.54
N MET A 317 -8.41 -27.52 -9.27
CA MET A 317 -8.38 -26.98 -7.91
C MET A 317 -9.77 -26.92 -7.25
N ARG A 318 -10.83 -26.59 -8.01
CA ARG A 318 -12.22 -26.65 -7.52
C ARG A 318 -12.59 -28.03 -7.02
N GLY A 319 -12.09 -29.08 -7.67
CA GLY A 319 -12.34 -30.48 -7.30
C GLY A 319 -11.55 -30.97 -6.08
N LEU A 320 -10.57 -30.20 -5.61
CA LEU A 320 -9.77 -30.59 -4.44
C LEU A 320 -10.54 -30.34 -3.13
N GLY A 321 -10.53 -31.34 -2.25
CA GLY A 321 -10.97 -31.13 -0.88
C GLY A 321 -10.04 -30.17 -0.11
N MET A 322 -10.55 -29.54 0.93
CA MET A 322 -9.83 -28.58 1.75
C MET A 322 -8.41 -29.05 2.15
N GLN A 323 -8.30 -30.32 2.56
CA GLN A 323 -7.02 -30.90 3.00
C GLN A 323 -5.95 -30.98 1.91
N GLN A 324 -6.36 -31.07 0.66
CA GLN A 324 -5.47 -31.23 -0.50
C GLN A 324 -5.35 -29.95 -1.32
N PHE A 325 -6.06 -28.90 -0.91
CA PHE A 325 -6.11 -27.65 -1.67
C PHE A 325 -4.73 -27.02 -1.81
N SER A 326 -4.34 -26.79 -3.05
CA SER A 326 -3.06 -26.15 -3.42
C SER A 326 -3.27 -25.27 -4.65
N PHE A 327 -2.50 -24.20 -4.74
CA PHE A 327 -2.56 -23.27 -5.87
C PHE A 327 -1.15 -23.10 -6.45
N PRO A 328 -0.85 -23.66 -7.64
CA PRO A 328 0.47 -23.53 -8.26
C PRO A 328 0.83 -22.07 -8.52
N ILE A 329 2.01 -21.65 -8.12
CA ILE A 329 2.44 -20.26 -8.26
C ILE A 329 2.48 -19.81 -9.72
N GLN A 330 2.91 -20.67 -10.64
CA GLN A 330 2.92 -20.35 -12.07
C GLN A 330 1.52 -20.02 -12.60
N THR A 331 0.50 -20.78 -12.18
CA THR A 331 -0.90 -20.51 -12.55
C THR A 331 -1.36 -19.15 -12.05
N TRP A 332 -0.99 -18.80 -10.79
CA TRP A 332 -1.32 -17.50 -10.21
C TRP A 332 -0.69 -16.34 -10.98
N VAL A 333 0.59 -16.46 -11.33
CA VAL A 333 1.31 -15.44 -12.10
C VAL A 333 0.68 -15.24 -13.48
N ASN A 334 0.36 -16.33 -14.19
CA ASN A 334 -0.29 -16.24 -15.49
C ASN A 334 -1.65 -15.56 -15.39
N ILE A 335 -2.48 -15.91 -14.39
CA ILE A 335 -3.77 -15.26 -14.14
C ILE A 335 -3.63 -13.75 -13.95
N LEU A 336 -2.70 -13.31 -13.10
CA LEU A 336 -2.49 -11.88 -12.86
C LEU A 336 -2.01 -11.14 -14.11
N PHE A 337 -1.14 -11.75 -14.90
CA PHE A 337 -0.62 -11.15 -16.12
C PHE A 337 -1.68 -11.08 -17.22
N ASP A 338 -2.45 -12.15 -17.43
CA ASP A 338 -3.57 -12.16 -18.39
C ASP A 338 -4.64 -11.16 -17.99
N ALA A 339 -4.98 -11.09 -16.70
CA ALA A 339 -5.93 -10.11 -16.18
C ALA A 339 -5.45 -8.67 -16.36
N ALA A 340 -4.15 -8.39 -16.14
CA ALA A 340 -3.59 -7.07 -16.38
C ALA A 340 -3.67 -6.68 -17.87
N VAL A 341 -3.42 -7.61 -18.78
CA VAL A 341 -3.59 -7.38 -20.24
C VAL A 341 -5.05 -7.12 -20.58
N ALA A 342 -5.97 -7.97 -20.10
CA ALA A 342 -7.40 -7.82 -20.33
C ALA A 342 -7.94 -6.49 -19.78
N TYR A 343 -7.49 -6.05 -18.60
CA TYR A 343 -7.87 -4.78 -17.98
C TYR A 343 -7.63 -3.57 -18.88
N HIS A 344 -6.61 -3.61 -19.72
CA HIS A 344 -6.31 -2.55 -20.69
C HIS A 344 -7.07 -2.66 -22.02
N GLN A 345 -7.80 -3.75 -22.23
CA GLN A 345 -8.62 -3.99 -23.42
C GLN A 345 -10.10 -3.64 -23.22
N VAL A 346 -10.54 -3.50 -21.97
CA VAL A 346 -11.94 -3.25 -21.61
C VAL A 346 -12.20 -1.81 -21.20
N SER A 347 -13.47 -1.39 -21.22
CA SER A 347 -13.90 -0.11 -20.69
C SER A 347 -13.87 -0.06 -19.16
N ALA A 348 -13.96 1.14 -18.57
CA ALA A 348 -13.92 1.29 -17.12
C ALA A 348 -15.02 0.53 -16.35
N PRO A 349 -16.31 0.48 -16.79
CA PRO A 349 -17.31 -0.37 -16.15
C PRO A 349 -16.96 -1.85 -16.16
N ASP A 350 -16.44 -2.36 -17.29
CA ASP A 350 -16.04 -3.76 -17.42
C ASP A 350 -14.79 -4.09 -16.60
N ARG A 351 -13.93 -3.08 -16.32
CA ARG A 351 -12.78 -3.22 -15.42
C ARG A 351 -13.19 -3.59 -14.01
N SER A 352 -14.29 -3.02 -13.50
CA SER A 352 -14.83 -3.41 -12.20
C SER A 352 -15.25 -4.87 -12.19
N THR A 353 -15.99 -5.31 -13.21
CA THR A 353 -16.41 -6.71 -13.37
C THR A 353 -15.21 -7.67 -13.46
N LEU A 354 -14.14 -7.26 -14.14
CA LEU A 354 -12.91 -8.04 -14.20
C LEU A 354 -12.26 -8.19 -12.81
N LEU A 355 -12.21 -7.12 -12.02
CA LEU A 355 -11.68 -7.17 -10.67
C LEU A 355 -12.57 -8.00 -9.74
N ASP A 356 -13.91 -7.92 -9.88
CA ASP A 356 -14.85 -8.80 -9.17
C ASP A 356 -14.59 -10.28 -9.49
N ALA A 357 -14.33 -10.58 -10.76
CA ALA A 357 -14.04 -11.94 -11.22
C ALA A 357 -12.68 -12.48 -10.74
N LEU A 358 -11.71 -11.61 -10.46
CA LEU A 358 -10.42 -12.00 -9.91
C LEU A 358 -10.47 -12.30 -8.41
N LEU A 359 -11.38 -11.69 -7.68
CA LEU A 359 -11.44 -11.79 -6.22
C LEU A 359 -11.62 -13.24 -5.72
N PRO A 360 -12.53 -14.07 -6.27
CA PRO A 360 -12.62 -15.48 -5.89
C PRO A 360 -11.32 -16.26 -6.12
N ILE A 361 -10.64 -16.02 -7.23
CA ILE A 361 -9.35 -16.67 -7.52
C ILE A 361 -8.29 -16.25 -6.49
N TYR A 362 -8.23 -14.96 -6.13
CA TYR A 362 -7.37 -14.46 -5.07
C TYR A 362 -7.66 -15.13 -3.73
N MET A 363 -8.94 -15.38 -3.38
CA MET A 363 -9.30 -16.12 -2.16
C MET A 363 -8.72 -17.54 -2.17
N GLY A 364 -8.76 -18.23 -3.31
CA GLY A 364 -8.08 -19.52 -3.49
C GLY A 364 -6.56 -19.42 -3.30
N LYS A 365 -5.92 -18.37 -3.83
CA LYS A 365 -4.48 -18.14 -3.63
C LYS A 365 -4.14 -17.90 -2.16
N VAL A 366 -4.94 -17.11 -1.44
CA VAL A 366 -4.76 -16.86 0.00
C VAL A 366 -4.94 -18.16 0.79
N LEU A 367 -5.95 -18.96 0.49
CA LEU A 367 -6.16 -20.26 1.12
C LEU A 367 -4.93 -21.17 0.96
N ALA A 368 -4.41 -21.29 -0.26
CA ALA A 368 -3.23 -22.11 -0.50
C ALA A 368 -1.98 -21.59 0.25
N PHE A 369 -1.82 -20.26 0.34
CA PHE A 369 -0.75 -19.65 1.11
C PHE A 369 -0.88 -19.96 2.60
N VAL A 370 -2.07 -19.80 3.19
CA VAL A 370 -2.36 -20.11 4.60
C VAL A 370 -2.01 -21.56 4.90
N ARG A 371 -2.51 -22.50 4.11
CA ARG A 371 -2.26 -23.93 4.29
C ARG A 371 -0.79 -24.30 4.19
N LYS A 372 -0.10 -23.75 3.18
CA LYS A 372 1.33 -24.00 2.97
C LYS A 372 2.20 -23.46 4.11
N THR A 373 1.73 -22.39 4.77
CA THR A 373 2.48 -21.70 5.82
C THR A 373 1.96 -21.94 7.24
N GLU A 374 0.92 -22.74 7.43
CA GLU A 374 0.29 -22.99 8.73
C GLU A 374 1.32 -23.38 9.81
N ARG A 375 2.22 -24.32 9.48
CA ARG A 375 3.18 -24.93 10.39
C ARG A 375 4.61 -24.40 10.31
N VAL A 376 4.81 -23.30 9.57
CA VAL A 376 6.15 -22.72 9.40
C VAL A 376 6.26 -21.39 10.14
N SER A 377 7.47 -20.97 10.45
CA SER A 377 7.74 -19.68 11.08
C SER A 377 7.41 -18.53 10.13
N VAL A 378 7.33 -17.30 10.67
CA VAL A 378 7.20 -16.07 9.86
C VAL A 378 8.36 -15.97 8.86
N GLN A 379 9.59 -16.26 9.29
CA GLN A 379 10.76 -16.22 8.43
C GLN A 379 10.65 -17.21 7.26
N GLN A 380 10.24 -18.46 7.50
CA GLN A 380 10.04 -19.44 6.44
C GLN A 380 8.89 -19.05 5.49
N ALA A 381 7.86 -18.38 5.99
CA ALA A 381 6.81 -17.83 5.13
C ALA A 381 7.33 -16.68 4.26
N GLU A 382 8.23 -15.83 4.79
CA GLU A 382 8.91 -14.79 4.00
C GLU A 382 9.80 -15.40 2.91
N GLU A 383 10.55 -16.46 3.19
CA GLU A 383 11.35 -17.19 2.20
C GLU A 383 10.46 -17.76 1.07
N LEU A 384 9.25 -18.24 1.43
CA LEU A 384 8.28 -18.66 0.41
C LEU A 384 7.85 -17.49 -0.48
N VAL A 385 7.54 -16.33 0.10
CA VAL A 385 7.18 -15.13 -0.67
C VAL A 385 8.32 -14.71 -1.60
N GLU A 386 9.58 -14.74 -1.13
CA GLU A 386 10.74 -14.43 -1.96
C GLU A 386 10.89 -15.41 -3.15
N ASN A 387 10.67 -16.71 -2.90
CA ASN A 387 10.70 -17.74 -3.95
C ASN A 387 9.55 -17.55 -4.97
N GLU A 388 8.35 -17.22 -4.51
CA GLU A 388 7.23 -16.90 -5.40
C GLU A 388 7.51 -15.66 -6.25
N CYS A 389 8.17 -14.63 -5.69
CA CYS A 389 8.58 -13.45 -6.46
C CYS A 389 9.54 -13.78 -7.60
N MET A 390 10.43 -14.78 -7.46
CA MET A 390 11.31 -15.21 -8.55
C MET A 390 10.50 -15.76 -9.73
N VAL A 391 9.43 -16.50 -9.46
CA VAL A 391 8.54 -17.01 -10.53
C VAL A 391 7.88 -15.85 -11.28
N PHE A 392 7.49 -14.76 -10.60
CA PHE A 392 6.99 -13.55 -11.29
C PHE A 392 8.06 -12.96 -12.23
N GLU A 393 9.30 -12.83 -11.76
CA GLU A 393 10.40 -12.28 -12.56
C GLU A 393 10.73 -13.19 -13.77
N GLU A 394 10.74 -14.49 -13.59
CA GLU A 394 10.99 -15.48 -14.65
C GLU A 394 9.86 -15.56 -15.67
N THR A 395 8.61 -15.31 -15.24
CA THR A 395 7.42 -15.33 -16.11
C THR A 395 7.21 -14.00 -16.86
N LYS A 396 7.97 -12.95 -16.56
CA LYS A 396 7.82 -11.66 -17.20
C LYS A 396 7.87 -11.69 -18.74
N PRO A 397 8.68 -12.52 -19.41
CA PRO A 397 8.64 -12.65 -20.88
C PRO A 397 7.26 -13.05 -21.42
N TYR A 398 6.49 -13.85 -20.67
CA TYR A 398 5.10 -14.17 -21.01
C TYR A 398 4.22 -12.92 -20.98
N LEU A 399 4.31 -12.10 -19.92
CA LEU A 399 3.59 -10.82 -19.87
C LEU A 399 3.96 -9.92 -21.06
N LEU A 400 5.25 -9.80 -21.39
CA LEU A 400 5.70 -8.97 -22.51
C LEU A 400 5.08 -9.42 -23.84
N SER A 401 5.06 -10.72 -24.12
CA SER A 401 4.46 -11.26 -25.34
C SER A 401 2.97 -10.98 -25.46
N LYS A 402 2.21 -11.11 -24.36
CA LYS A 402 0.77 -10.81 -24.30
C LYS A 402 0.51 -9.30 -24.39
N TRP A 403 1.36 -8.48 -23.75
CA TRP A 403 1.23 -7.02 -23.75
C TRP A 403 1.49 -6.40 -25.12
N ASP A 404 2.39 -6.95 -25.89
CA ASP A 404 2.71 -6.48 -27.26
C ASP A 404 1.68 -6.91 -28.30
N GLY A 405 0.93 -8.00 -28.04
CA GLY A 405 -0.11 -8.53 -28.93
C GLY A 405 -1.50 -7.92 -28.74
N ARG A 406 -1.68 -6.96 -27.85
CA ARG A 406 -2.97 -6.31 -27.56
C ARG A 406 -3.33 -5.18 -28.55
#